data_87f6348269365c84ab0ba2a3d1f3d3fc
#
_entry.id   87f6348269365c84ab0ba2a3d1f3d3fc
#
_cell.length_a   1.000
_cell.length_b   1.000
_cell.length_c   1.000
_cell.angle_alpha   90.00
_cell.angle_beta   90.00
_cell.angle_gamma   90.00
#
_symmetry.space_group_name_H-M   'P 1'
#
loop_
_entity.id
_entity.type
_entity.pdbx_description
1 polymer ?
#
loop_
_entity_poly.entity_id
_entity_poly.type
_entity_poly.pdbx_seq_one_letter_code
_entity_poly.pdbx_strand_id
1 'polypeptide(L)'
;EHYDNLFENILPNLPNYYEVVSYEKGYEFLAYAKAGRIKELWDHIYGVFGDWMDQGHTRFPENFMMNASRARQLVFYNRPYGLSLCHGANGVPVVVGALNGLIGFSQSSMKTNEYTIKPELLHLKWIHSRIPVKEGYIVLKLNAEGESTIDIPAGCTVRIIKKIGKKPLVLREQGGYSFRFKD
;
A
#
# COMPACT_ATOMS: atom_id res chain seq x y z
N GLU A 1 -17.08 -14.57 -0.59
CA GLU A 1 -17.04 -15.82 -1.40
C GLU A 1 -15.95 -15.78 -2.48
N HIS A 2 -15.90 -14.80 -3.41
CA HIS A 2 -14.83 -14.74 -4.44
C HIS A 2 -13.46 -14.47 -3.85
N TYR A 3 -13.36 -13.55 -2.89
CA TYR A 3 -12.09 -13.25 -2.21
C TYR A 3 -11.62 -14.40 -1.35
N ASP A 4 -12.51 -15.08 -0.65
CA ASP A 4 -12.17 -16.23 0.20
C ASP A 4 -11.55 -17.33 -0.64
N ASN A 5 -12.15 -17.67 -1.78
CA ASN A 5 -11.58 -18.64 -2.71
C ASN A 5 -10.19 -18.25 -3.23
N LEU A 6 -9.97 -16.97 -3.55
CA LEU A 6 -8.67 -16.47 -3.99
C LEU A 6 -7.59 -16.70 -2.92
N PHE A 7 -7.87 -16.30 -1.68
CA PHE A 7 -6.89 -16.31 -0.60
C PHE A 7 -6.70 -17.67 0.08
N GLU A 8 -7.75 -18.51 0.09
CA GLU A 8 -7.70 -19.80 0.76
C GLU A 8 -7.31 -20.94 -0.17
N ASN A 9 -7.68 -20.85 -1.45
CA ASN A 9 -7.51 -21.95 -2.38
C ASN A 9 -6.58 -21.63 -3.57
N ILE A 10 -6.52 -20.40 -4.06
CA ILE A 10 -5.74 -20.08 -5.25
C ILE A 10 -4.33 -19.65 -4.87
N LEU A 11 -4.18 -18.56 -4.11
CA LEU A 11 -2.86 -17.99 -3.80
C LEU A 11 -1.92 -18.96 -3.07
N PRO A 12 -2.36 -19.76 -2.07
CA PRO A 12 -1.50 -20.72 -1.39
C PRO A 12 -1.03 -21.87 -2.29
N ASN A 13 -1.80 -22.17 -3.34
CA ASN A 13 -1.53 -23.28 -4.27
C ASN A 13 -0.86 -22.80 -5.57
N LEU A 14 -0.60 -21.50 -5.72
CA LEU A 14 0.25 -21.05 -6.81
C LEU A 14 1.63 -21.67 -6.66
N PRO A 15 2.24 -22.13 -7.75
CA PRO A 15 3.60 -22.63 -7.70
C PRO A 15 4.49 -21.60 -7.00
N ASN A 16 5.39 -22.06 -6.13
CA ASN A 16 6.42 -21.20 -5.56
C ASN A 16 7.27 -20.68 -6.71
N TYR A 17 6.88 -19.52 -7.21
CA TYR A 17 7.68 -18.84 -8.21
C TYR A 17 8.95 -18.37 -7.51
N TYR A 18 10.06 -19.00 -7.86
CA TYR A 18 11.38 -18.54 -7.46
C TYR A 18 11.68 -17.16 -8.02
N GLU A 19 11.00 -16.76 -9.08
CA GLU A 19 11.16 -15.48 -9.75
C GLU A 19 9.97 -14.58 -9.44
N VAL A 20 10.26 -13.39 -8.90
CA VAL A 20 9.25 -12.38 -8.58
C VAL A 20 9.36 -11.26 -9.60
N VAL A 21 8.29 -11.07 -10.35
CA VAL A 21 8.07 -9.88 -11.17
C VAL A 21 7.47 -8.82 -10.27
N SER A 22 8.31 -7.92 -9.78
CA SER A 22 7.94 -7.05 -8.67
C SER A 22 6.75 -6.12 -8.97
N TYR A 23 6.57 -5.62 -10.19
CA TYR A 23 5.41 -4.78 -10.51
C TYR A 23 4.08 -5.56 -10.48
N GLU A 24 4.08 -6.86 -10.78
CA GLU A 24 2.88 -7.70 -10.75
C GLU A 24 2.36 -7.91 -9.33
N LYS A 25 3.23 -7.84 -8.33
CA LYS A 25 2.84 -7.86 -6.92
C LYS A 25 1.87 -6.73 -6.56
N GLY A 26 1.85 -5.65 -7.33
CA GLY A 26 0.87 -4.58 -7.15
C GLY A 26 -0.58 -5.04 -7.28
N TYR A 27 -0.87 -6.00 -8.16
CA TYR A 27 -2.21 -6.56 -8.30
C TYR A 27 -2.61 -7.40 -7.09
N GLU A 28 -1.68 -8.20 -6.56
CA GLU A 28 -1.91 -8.94 -5.31
C GLU A 28 -2.17 -7.98 -4.14
N PHE A 29 -1.35 -6.94 -4.00
CA PHE A 29 -1.50 -5.94 -2.93
C PHE A 29 -2.82 -5.21 -3.02
N LEU A 30 -3.28 -4.87 -4.23
CA LEU A 30 -4.61 -4.30 -4.42
C LEU A 30 -5.73 -5.27 -4.04
N ALA A 31 -5.57 -6.56 -4.32
CA ALA A 31 -6.55 -7.57 -3.94
C ALA A 31 -6.64 -7.69 -2.41
N TYR A 32 -5.51 -7.78 -1.71
CA TYR A 32 -5.47 -7.77 -0.24
C TYR A 32 -6.11 -6.51 0.34
N ALA A 33 -5.76 -5.33 -0.19
CA ALA A 33 -6.32 -4.06 0.28
C ALA A 33 -7.85 -4.00 0.09
N LYS A 34 -8.36 -4.42 -1.07
CA LYS A 34 -9.80 -4.48 -1.36
C LYS A 34 -10.53 -5.49 -0.50
N ALA A 35 -9.90 -6.61 -0.16
CA ALA A 35 -10.46 -7.61 0.74
C ALA A 35 -10.42 -7.18 2.22
N GLY A 36 -9.74 -6.07 2.55
CA GLY A 36 -9.55 -5.62 3.93
C GLY A 36 -8.55 -6.46 4.73
N ARG A 37 -7.74 -7.29 4.06
CA ARG A 37 -6.72 -8.16 4.67
C ARG A 37 -5.39 -7.39 4.83
N ILE A 38 -5.44 -6.29 5.57
CA ILE A 38 -4.34 -5.30 5.61
C ILE A 38 -3.10 -5.84 6.33
N LYS A 39 -3.29 -6.66 7.36
CA LYS A 39 -2.14 -7.28 8.04
C LYS A 39 -1.38 -8.21 7.10
N GLU A 40 -2.10 -9.06 6.38
CA GLU A 40 -1.50 -10.00 5.43
C GLU A 40 -0.86 -9.27 4.25
N LEU A 41 -1.48 -8.19 3.77
CA LEU A 41 -0.88 -7.30 2.79
C LEU A 41 0.48 -6.78 3.28
N TRP A 42 0.55 -6.31 4.52
CA TRP A 42 1.77 -5.77 5.09
C TRP A 42 2.85 -6.83 5.25
N ASP A 43 2.47 -7.99 5.78
CA ASP A 43 3.37 -9.14 5.90
C ASP A 43 3.93 -9.58 4.54
N HIS A 44 3.10 -9.50 3.49
CA HIS A 44 3.51 -9.82 2.12
C HIS A 44 4.45 -8.78 1.51
N ILE A 45 4.16 -7.48 1.71
CA ILE A 45 5.06 -6.39 1.31
C ILE A 45 6.42 -6.56 1.99
N TYR A 46 6.41 -6.83 3.29
CA TYR A 46 7.64 -6.98 4.05
C TYR A 46 8.40 -8.24 3.66
N GLY A 47 7.71 -9.36 3.45
CA GLY A 47 8.32 -10.61 3.01
C GLY A 47 8.99 -10.52 1.63
N VAL A 48 8.41 -9.75 0.71
CA VAL A 48 8.95 -9.59 -0.65
C VAL A 48 10.01 -8.49 -0.71
N PHE A 49 9.70 -7.30 -0.26
CA PHE A 49 10.56 -6.12 -0.44
C PHE A 49 11.42 -5.82 0.79
N GLY A 50 10.98 -6.20 1.99
CA GLY A 50 11.76 -6.07 3.21
C GLY A 50 13.01 -6.92 3.17
N ASP A 51 12.87 -8.21 2.83
CA ASP A 51 14.01 -9.12 2.65
C ASP A 51 15.03 -8.57 1.63
N TRP A 52 14.54 -8.02 0.52
CA TRP A 52 15.37 -7.36 -0.48
C TRP A 52 16.17 -6.18 0.11
N MET A 53 15.51 -5.35 0.90
CA MET A 53 16.15 -4.20 1.55
C MET A 53 17.12 -4.61 2.66
N ASP A 54 16.78 -5.62 3.45
CA ASP A 54 17.61 -6.14 4.54
C ASP A 54 18.93 -6.72 4.01
N GLN A 55 18.96 -7.17 2.76
CA GLN A 55 20.17 -7.58 2.06
C GLN A 55 21.02 -6.39 1.55
N GLY A 56 20.62 -5.16 1.85
CA GLY A 56 21.34 -3.93 1.50
C GLY A 56 21.10 -3.43 0.07
N HIS A 57 20.05 -3.91 -0.59
CA HIS A 57 19.67 -3.39 -1.90
C HIS A 57 18.95 -2.05 -1.75
N THR A 58 19.34 -1.06 -2.52
CA THR A 58 18.78 0.30 -2.50
C THR A 58 17.97 0.65 -3.75
N ARG A 59 17.81 -0.31 -4.67
CA ARG A 59 17.13 -0.13 -5.96
C ARG A 59 16.23 -1.32 -6.23
N PHE A 60 15.17 -1.10 -6.97
CA PHE A 60 14.27 -2.15 -7.40
C PHE A 60 14.78 -2.77 -8.71
N PRO A 61 15.02 -4.09 -8.75
CA PRO A 61 15.32 -4.80 -9.98
C PRO A 61 14.04 -5.03 -10.78
N GLU A 62 14.17 -5.40 -12.03
CA GLU A 62 13.03 -5.82 -12.85
C GLU A 62 12.39 -7.09 -12.27
N ASN A 63 13.22 -8.10 -12.04
CA ASN A 63 12.83 -9.34 -11.38
C ASN A 63 13.87 -9.71 -10.33
N PHE A 64 13.51 -10.52 -9.37
CA PHE A 64 14.43 -11.12 -8.42
C PHE A 64 13.94 -12.49 -7.96
N MET A 65 14.87 -13.34 -7.51
CA MET A 65 14.54 -14.62 -6.91
C MET A 65 14.45 -14.48 -5.40
N MET A 66 13.32 -14.84 -4.83
CA MET A 66 13.19 -14.95 -3.38
C MET A 66 14.03 -16.12 -2.84
N ASN A 67 14.56 -15.95 -1.65
CA ASN A 67 15.35 -16.99 -0.95
C ASN A 67 16.59 -17.49 -1.70
N ALA A 68 17.04 -16.77 -2.71
CA ALA A 68 18.26 -17.11 -3.44
C ALA A 68 19.47 -16.40 -2.84
N SER A 69 20.67 -16.97 -3.05
CA SER A 69 21.92 -16.25 -2.72
C SER A 69 21.99 -14.93 -3.50
N ARG A 70 22.64 -13.91 -2.93
CA ARG A 70 22.77 -12.58 -3.53
C ARG A 70 23.20 -12.61 -5.01
N ALA A 71 24.07 -13.55 -5.38
CA ALA A 71 24.50 -13.72 -6.76
C ALA A 71 23.43 -14.30 -7.70
N ARG A 72 22.44 -15.00 -7.15
CA ARG A 72 21.34 -15.61 -7.91
C ARG A 72 20.03 -14.86 -7.84
N GLN A 73 19.96 -13.84 -6.99
CA GLN A 73 18.73 -13.05 -6.82
C GLN A 73 18.35 -12.26 -8.06
N LEU A 74 19.33 -11.91 -8.86
CA LEU A 74 19.14 -11.10 -10.05
C LEU A 74 19.02 -12.02 -11.26
N VAL A 75 17.81 -12.42 -11.59
CA VAL A 75 17.50 -13.25 -12.75
C VAL A 75 16.63 -12.48 -13.73
N PHE A 76 16.95 -12.61 -15.00
CA PHE A 76 16.11 -12.06 -16.07
C PHE A 76 15.92 -13.14 -17.14
N TYR A 77 14.68 -13.59 -17.31
CA TYR A 77 14.32 -14.67 -18.25
C TYR A 77 15.24 -15.88 -18.16
N ASN A 78 15.46 -16.39 -16.96
CA ASN A 78 16.39 -17.49 -16.67
C ASN A 78 17.88 -17.22 -17.04
N ARG A 79 18.26 -15.96 -17.17
CA ARG A 79 19.65 -15.58 -17.46
C ARG A 79 20.25 -14.87 -16.24
N PRO A 80 21.45 -15.28 -15.78
CA PRO A 80 22.10 -14.71 -14.61
C PRO A 80 22.69 -13.30 -14.84
N TYR A 81 22.54 -12.74 -16.04
CA TYR A 81 23.11 -11.45 -16.41
C TYR A 81 22.12 -10.63 -17.24
N GLY A 82 22.19 -9.33 -17.15
CA GLY A 82 21.45 -8.43 -18.01
C GLY A 82 20.26 -7.75 -17.36
N LEU A 83 20.28 -7.63 -16.04
CA LEU A 83 19.22 -6.98 -15.29
C LEU A 83 19.29 -5.47 -15.31
N SER A 84 18.13 -4.88 -15.49
CA SER A 84 17.93 -3.51 -15.06
C SER A 84 17.85 -3.48 -13.53
N LEU A 85 18.88 -2.93 -12.90
CA LEU A 85 18.90 -2.70 -11.44
C LEU A 85 18.19 -1.40 -11.03
N CYS A 86 17.57 -0.71 -11.95
CA CYS A 86 16.94 0.59 -11.75
C CYS A 86 15.55 0.62 -12.38
N HIS A 87 14.71 -0.34 -12.05
CA HIS A 87 13.33 -0.38 -12.52
C HIS A 87 12.43 0.41 -11.56
N GLY A 88 12.33 1.72 -11.78
CA GLY A 88 11.52 2.61 -10.93
C GLY A 88 10.06 2.16 -10.79
N ALA A 89 9.47 1.64 -11.87
CA ALA A 89 8.11 1.10 -11.85
C ALA A 89 7.93 -0.07 -10.86
N ASN A 90 8.99 -0.80 -10.56
CA ASN A 90 8.92 -1.96 -9.68
C ASN A 90 8.83 -1.61 -8.19
N GLY A 91 9.05 -0.34 -7.83
CA GLY A 91 8.75 0.19 -6.49
C GLY A 91 7.30 0.60 -6.30
N VAL A 92 6.54 0.78 -7.39
CA VAL A 92 5.14 1.22 -7.36
C VAL A 92 4.24 0.29 -6.52
N PRO A 93 4.37 -1.04 -6.56
CA PRO A 93 3.56 -1.93 -5.74
C PRO A 93 3.60 -1.63 -4.24
N VAL A 94 4.78 -1.29 -3.71
CA VAL A 94 4.93 -0.92 -2.30
C VAL A 94 4.15 0.36 -1.99
N VAL A 95 4.27 1.38 -2.85
CA VAL A 95 3.53 2.65 -2.70
C VAL A 95 2.02 2.42 -2.80
N VAL A 96 1.58 1.63 -3.78
CA VAL A 96 0.18 1.29 -3.99
C VAL A 96 -0.36 0.48 -2.79
N GLY A 97 0.39 -0.50 -2.31
CA GLY A 97 0.02 -1.29 -1.13
C GLY A 97 -0.09 -0.43 0.12
N ALA A 98 0.88 0.45 0.36
CA ALA A 98 0.84 1.38 1.49
C ALA A 98 -0.34 2.37 1.38
N LEU A 99 -0.58 2.94 0.19
CA LEU A 99 -1.65 3.91 -0.04
C LEU A 99 -3.04 3.29 0.09
N ASN A 100 -3.27 2.16 -0.56
CA ASN A 100 -4.59 1.52 -0.54
C ASN A 100 -4.81 0.64 0.71
N GLY A 101 -3.75 0.10 1.29
CA GLY A 101 -3.79 -0.71 2.50
C GLY A 101 -3.71 0.13 3.77
N LEU A 102 -2.52 0.61 4.12
CA LEU A 102 -2.30 1.29 5.41
C LEU A 102 -3.05 2.61 5.54
N ILE A 103 -3.12 3.42 4.49
CA ILE A 103 -3.89 4.68 4.47
C ILE A 103 -5.35 4.40 4.12
N GLY A 104 -5.62 3.34 3.36
CA GLY A 104 -6.95 3.01 2.89
C GLY A 104 -7.54 4.09 1.99
N PHE A 105 -6.67 4.72 1.17
CA PHE A 105 -7.08 5.78 0.26
C PHE A 105 -7.85 5.21 -0.93
N SER A 106 -8.98 5.82 -1.22
CA SER A 106 -9.76 5.54 -2.42
C SER A 106 -10.50 6.78 -2.92
N GLN A 107 -10.68 6.86 -4.23
CA GLN A 107 -11.50 7.89 -4.87
C GLN A 107 -12.88 7.32 -5.16
N SER A 108 -13.93 8.14 -5.02
CA SER A 108 -15.28 7.76 -5.41
C SER A 108 -15.35 7.53 -6.92
N SER A 109 -16.02 6.44 -7.33
CA SER A 109 -16.32 6.18 -8.75
C SER A 109 -17.35 7.13 -9.34
N MET A 110 -18.16 7.76 -8.48
CA MET A 110 -19.25 8.64 -8.88
C MET A 110 -18.86 10.11 -8.94
N LYS A 111 -17.88 10.52 -8.13
CA LYS A 111 -17.44 11.91 -8.02
C LYS A 111 -15.92 11.99 -7.92
N THR A 112 -15.33 12.71 -8.84
CA THR A 112 -13.87 12.81 -8.97
C THR A 112 -13.19 13.60 -7.86
N ASN A 113 -13.93 14.35 -7.06
CA ASN A 113 -13.44 15.16 -5.94
C ASN A 113 -13.87 14.62 -4.55
N GLU A 114 -14.37 13.39 -4.50
CA GLU A 114 -14.67 12.72 -3.23
C GLU A 114 -13.69 11.59 -2.96
N TYR A 115 -13.05 11.65 -1.80
CA TYR A 115 -12.02 10.71 -1.37
C TYR A 115 -12.41 10.05 -0.05
N THR A 116 -12.00 8.82 0.13
CA THR A 116 -12.15 8.09 1.39
C THR A 116 -10.78 7.71 1.92
N ILE A 117 -10.59 7.84 3.22
CA ILE A 117 -9.41 7.42 3.96
C ILE A 117 -9.89 6.49 5.07
N LYS A 118 -9.41 5.24 5.05
CA LYS A 118 -9.73 4.20 6.04
C LYS A 118 -8.44 3.61 6.56
N PRO A 119 -7.75 4.28 7.46
CA PRO A 119 -6.39 3.90 7.83
C PRO A 119 -6.34 2.71 8.78
N GLU A 120 -5.31 1.90 8.58
CA GLU A 120 -4.94 0.76 9.42
C GLU A 120 -3.44 0.87 9.74
N LEU A 121 -3.10 1.38 10.92
CA LEU A 121 -1.71 1.61 11.29
C LEU A 121 -0.96 0.32 11.63
N LEU A 122 -1.67 -0.77 11.95
CA LEU A 122 -1.09 -2.03 12.43
C LEU A 122 -0.17 -1.79 13.64
N HIS A 123 1.12 -2.10 13.49
CA HIS A 123 2.16 -1.86 14.50
C HIS A 123 2.90 -0.51 14.32
N LEU A 124 2.54 0.25 13.28
CA LEU A 124 3.16 1.56 13.05
C LEU A 124 2.68 2.57 14.08
N LYS A 125 3.60 3.33 14.62
CA LYS A 125 3.29 4.40 15.57
C LYS A 125 2.72 5.64 14.88
N TRP A 126 3.13 5.88 13.64
CA TRP A 126 2.71 7.04 12.86
C TRP A 126 2.80 6.77 11.35
N ILE A 127 2.02 7.49 10.59
CA ILE A 127 2.11 7.58 9.12
C ILE A 127 2.05 9.06 8.74
N HIS A 128 3.01 9.52 7.93
CA HIS A 128 2.94 10.81 7.26
C HIS A 128 2.81 10.58 5.77
N SER A 129 1.83 11.21 5.14
CA SER A 129 1.59 11.07 3.71
C SER A 129 1.18 12.39 3.08
N ARG A 130 1.62 12.60 1.85
CA ARG A 130 1.18 13.67 0.96
C ARG A 130 0.63 13.04 -0.30
N ILE A 131 -0.69 13.02 -0.42
CA ILE A 131 -1.41 12.31 -1.46
C ILE A 131 -1.80 13.32 -2.54
N PRO A 132 -1.29 13.19 -3.78
CA PRO A 132 -1.72 14.05 -4.87
C PRO A 132 -3.16 13.71 -5.27
N VAL A 133 -3.96 14.73 -5.40
CA VAL A 133 -5.34 14.66 -5.88
C VAL A 133 -5.54 15.75 -6.93
N LYS A 134 -6.65 15.72 -7.67
CA LYS A 134 -6.92 16.69 -8.72
C LYS A 134 -6.89 18.14 -8.21
N GLU A 135 -7.39 18.37 -7.01
CA GLU A 135 -7.52 19.68 -6.37
C GLU A 135 -6.22 20.18 -5.71
N GLY A 136 -5.17 19.34 -5.65
CA GLY A 136 -3.91 19.65 -4.98
C GLY A 136 -3.35 18.47 -4.20
N TYR A 137 -3.17 18.64 -2.89
CA TYR A 137 -2.63 17.59 -2.02
C TYR A 137 -3.48 17.42 -0.77
N ILE A 138 -3.78 16.18 -0.41
CA ILE A 138 -4.22 15.82 0.93
C ILE A 138 -2.97 15.50 1.74
N VAL A 139 -2.72 16.23 2.83
CA VAL A 139 -1.60 15.99 3.73
C VAL A 139 -2.12 15.32 4.99
N LEU A 140 -1.67 14.11 5.27
CA LEU A 140 -2.16 13.28 6.36
C LEU A 140 -1.02 12.96 7.33
N LYS A 141 -1.25 13.21 8.62
CA LYS A 141 -0.36 12.80 9.71
C LYS A 141 -1.17 11.98 10.69
N LEU A 142 -1.00 10.68 10.68
CA LEU A 142 -1.64 9.76 11.59
C LEU A 142 -0.73 9.46 12.77
N ASN A 143 -1.31 9.36 13.95
CA ASN A 143 -0.62 8.96 15.18
C ASN A 143 -1.47 7.92 15.91
N ALA A 144 -0.87 6.77 16.22
CA ALA A 144 -1.56 5.66 16.86
C ALA A 144 -2.03 5.96 18.29
N GLU A 145 -1.32 6.83 19.01
CA GLU A 145 -1.53 7.11 20.44
C GLU A 145 -1.96 8.55 20.73
N GLY A 146 -1.88 9.41 19.73
CA GLY A 146 -2.10 10.84 19.90
C GLY A 146 -3.06 11.44 18.87
N GLU A 147 -2.92 12.76 18.76
CA GLU A 147 -3.67 13.53 17.79
C GLU A 147 -3.14 13.30 16.37
N SER A 148 -4.04 13.03 15.47
CA SER A 148 -3.81 12.94 14.03
C SER A 148 -4.30 14.20 13.35
N THR A 149 -3.65 14.62 12.28
CA THR A 149 -4.06 15.80 11.51
C THR A 149 -4.23 15.46 10.04
N ILE A 150 -5.12 16.18 9.40
CA ILE A 150 -5.30 16.15 7.94
C ILE A 150 -5.50 17.56 7.42
N ASP A 151 -4.82 17.89 6.34
CA ASP A 151 -5.04 19.13 5.58
C ASP A 151 -5.61 18.75 4.21
N ILE A 152 -6.71 19.39 3.84
CA ILE A 152 -7.41 19.12 2.58
C ILE A 152 -7.47 20.36 1.70
N PRO A 153 -7.28 20.23 0.36
CA PRO A 153 -7.39 21.35 -0.57
C PRO A 153 -8.85 21.77 -0.78
N ALA A 154 -9.01 22.99 -1.31
CA ALA A 154 -10.33 23.50 -1.70
C ALA A 154 -11.00 22.61 -2.76
N GLY A 155 -12.31 22.48 -2.70
CA GLY A 155 -13.11 21.79 -3.70
C GLY A 155 -13.16 20.27 -3.56
N CYS A 156 -12.48 19.67 -2.58
CA CYS A 156 -12.58 18.24 -2.32
C CYS A 156 -13.42 17.92 -1.07
N THR A 157 -13.94 16.71 -1.05
CA THR A 157 -14.61 16.12 0.12
C THR A 157 -13.79 14.89 0.56
N VAL A 158 -13.40 14.85 1.82
CA VAL A 158 -12.70 13.70 2.39
C VAL A 158 -13.53 13.05 3.48
N ARG A 159 -13.71 11.75 3.38
CA ARG A 159 -14.38 10.91 4.39
C ARG A 159 -13.33 10.08 5.12
N ILE A 160 -13.22 10.25 6.42
CA ILE A 160 -12.33 9.46 7.26
C ILE A 160 -13.16 8.41 8.01
N ILE A 161 -12.88 7.14 7.76
CA ILE A 161 -13.50 6.00 8.42
C ILE A 161 -12.54 5.52 9.51
N LYS A 162 -12.76 5.94 10.74
CA LYS A 162 -11.90 5.58 11.88
C LYS A 162 -12.16 4.15 12.37
N LYS A 163 -13.40 3.69 12.31
CA LYS A 163 -13.82 2.36 12.74
C LYS A 163 -15.01 1.88 11.90
N ILE A 164 -14.99 0.60 11.52
CA ILE A 164 -16.09 -0.03 10.78
C ILE A 164 -17.37 0.04 11.63
N GLY A 165 -18.47 0.45 11.00
CA GLY A 165 -19.79 0.59 11.67
C GLY A 165 -20.02 1.91 12.41
N LYS A 166 -19.00 2.75 12.57
CA LYS A 166 -19.19 4.13 13.09
C LYS A 166 -19.37 5.15 11.95
N LYS A 167 -20.05 6.26 12.27
CA LYS A 167 -20.25 7.35 11.32
C LYS A 167 -18.89 7.94 10.89
N PRO A 168 -18.63 8.10 9.59
CA PRO A 168 -17.39 8.71 9.11
C PRO A 168 -17.32 10.20 9.48
N LEU A 169 -16.11 10.68 9.71
CA LEU A 169 -15.81 12.10 9.75
C LEU A 169 -15.77 12.62 8.31
N VAL A 170 -16.59 13.61 7.98
CA VAL A 170 -16.68 14.17 6.62
C VAL A 170 -16.18 15.61 6.62
N LEU A 171 -15.13 15.87 5.87
CA LEU A 171 -14.47 17.17 5.71
C LEU A 171 -14.78 17.71 4.31
N ARG A 172 -15.21 18.97 4.21
CA ARG A 172 -15.61 19.59 2.95
C ARG A 172 -14.99 20.96 2.68
N GLU A 173 -14.49 21.60 3.72
CA GLU A 173 -13.88 22.93 3.60
C GLU A 173 -12.37 22.80 3.57
N GLN A 174 -11.70 23.66 2.82
CA GLN A 174 -10.25 23.73 2.82
C GLN A 174 -9.73 24.04 4.23
N GLY A 175 -8.71 23.32 4.65
CA GLY A 175 -8.03 23.59 5.92
C GLY A 175 -7.48 22.36 6.60
N GLY A 176 -6.87 22.61 7.73
CA GLY A 176 -6.30 21.61 8.63
C GLY A 176 -7.32 21.21 9.70
N TYR A 177 -7.44 19.90 9.90
CA TYR A 177 -8.32 19.29 10.89
C TYR A 177 -7.53 18.35 11.79
N SER A 178 -7.92 18.33 13.07
CA SER A 178 -7.37 17.40 14.05
C SER A 178 -8.42 16.36 14.44
N PHE A 179 -7.98 15.13 14.70
CA PHE A 179 -8.83 14.05 15.17
C PHE A 179 -8.02 12.98 15.92
N ARG A 180 -8.69 12.18 16.74
CA ARG A 180 -8.09 11.01 17.36
C ARG A 180 -8.61 9.74 16.74
N PHE A 181 -7.71 8.75 16.64
CA PHE A 181 -8.04 7.44 16.04
C PHE A 181 -8.84 6.56 16.99
N LYS A 182 -8.54 6.61 18.27
CA LYS A 182 -9.05 5.71 19.30
C LYS A 182 -10.30 6.19 20.03
N ASP A 183 -11.01 7.21 19.52
CA ASP A 183 -12.27 7.66 20.14
C ASP A 183 -13.47 6.90 19.59
#